data_441db473854fa4ab896e7c6630618a4a
#
_entry.id   441db473854fa4ab896e7c6630618a4a
#
_cell.length_a   1.000
_cell.length_b   1.000
_cell.length_c   1.000
_cell.angle_alpha   90.00
_cell.angle_beta   90.00
_cell.angle_gamma   90.00
#
_symmetry.space_group_name_H-M   'P 1'
#
loop_
_entity.id
_entity.type
_entity.pdbx_description
1 polymer ?
#
loop_
_entity_poly.entity_id
_entity_poly.type
_entity_poly.pdbx_seq_one_letter_code
_entity_poly.pdbx_strand_id
1 'polypeptide(L)'
;MFNYDFMQNAFFVAICISLLCPCIGIFMVLRRSSMIGDTMSHASLAGITLGLLTNTNPILGAFIFTAICGALIEFLRKYFSHHLDLILTIILSLSIGTAITLISSGKLKANANVFFFGSILTVNTTDMISIAALTILSVLTLYFLYNSLLYIAYDEEAARVADVKVDFINYIFAILMAAAVSISIKIVGVLVLSAMIALPVASALQLEKGFRTTLLCSIAFSLLAMVISLFGSYYLNVAPGGFVSLTSVAILLVVLVIKNIRTILRRMQFSK
;
A
#
# COMPACT_ATOMS: atom_id res chain seq x y z
N MET A 1 5.27 -0.19 28.00
CA MET A 1 4.71 -0.26 26.65
C MET A 1 4.45 -1.70 26.22
N PHE A 2 5.44 -2.60 26.28
CA PHE A 2 5.30 -4.03 25.87
C PHE A 2 4.52 -4.93 26.83
N ASN A 3 4.11 -4.46 27.99
CA ASN A 3 3.30 -5.23 28.96
C ASN A 3 1.80 -5.31 28.62
N TYR A 4 1.37 -4.61 27.56
CA TYR A 4 -0.01 -4.63 27.11
C TYR A 4 -0.15 -5.51 25.88
N ASP A 5 -1.05 -6.49 25.92
CA ASP A 5 -1.27 -7.45 24.81
C ASP A 5 -1.62 -6.75 23.49
N PHE A 6 -2.42 -5.68 23.54
CA PHE A 6 -2.76 -4.92 22.33
C PHE A 6 -1.52 -4.29 21.65
N MET A 7 -0.49 -3.92 22.44
CA MET A 7 0.72 -3.34 21.88
C MET A 7 1.61 -4.39 21.21
N GLN A 8 1.68 -5.60 21.77
CA GLN A 8 2.39 -6.74 21.15
C GLN A 8 1.74 -7.10 19.83
N ASN A 9 0.40 -7.16 19.79
CA ASN A 9 -0.37 -7.40 18.57
C ASN A 9 -0.13 -6.30 17.54
N ALA A 10 -0.10 -5.05 17.96
CA ALA A 10 0.18 -3.89 17.10
C ALA A 10 1.56 -3.98 16.46
N PHE A 11 2.61 -4.34 17.23
CA PHE A 11 3.95 -4.51 16.70
C PHE A 11 4.05 -5.66 15.70
N PHE A 12 3.44 -6.79 16.01
CA PHE A 12 3.42 -7.93 15.08
C PHE A 12 2.78 -7.55 13.73
N VAL A 13 1.62 -6.91 13.79
CA VAL A 13 0.92 -6.45 12.59
C VAL A 13 1.70 -5.36 11.84
N ALA A 14 2.34 -4.44 12.57
CA ALA A 14 3.20 -3.44 11.97
C ALA A 14 4.35 -4.05 11.17
N ILE A 15 4.98 -5.12 11.67
CA ILE A 15 6.02 -5.87 10.96
C ILE A 15 5.44 -6.50 9.68
N CYS A 16 4.29 -7.17 9.78
CA CYS A 16 3.65 -7.80 8.62
C CYS A 16 3.30 -6.77 7.54
N ILE A 17 2.69 -5.63 7.89
CA ILE A 17 2.33 -4.57 6.95
C ILE A 17 3.58 -3.91 6.35
N SER A 18 4.62 -3.68 7.17
CA SER A 18 5.88 -3.10 6.72
C SER A 18 6.63 -3.99 5.72
N LEU A 19 6.35 -5.27 5.71
CA LEU A 19 6.86 -6.21 4.72
C LEU A 19 5.95 -6.27 3.50
N LEU A 20 4.64 -6.36 3.70
CA LEU A 20 3.64 -6.50 2.65
C LEU A 20 3.58 -5.29 1.72
N CYS A 21 3.46 -4.07 2.29
CA CYS A 21 3.27 -2.85 1.51
C CYS A 21 4.44 -2.55 0.55
N PRO A 22 5.72 -2.59 0.97
CA PRO A 22 6.83 -2.37 0.05
C PRO A 22 7.01 -3.48 -1.00
N CYS A 23 6.69 -4.73 -0.66
CA CYS A 23 6.75 -5.85 -1.61
C CYS A 23 5.79 -5.64 -2.79
N ILE A 24 4.59 -5.12 -2.55
CA ILE A 24 3.64 -4.76 -3.60
C ILE A 24 4.04 -3.42 -4.23
N GLY A 25 4.39 -2.44 -3.41
CA GLY A 25 4.69 -1.08 -3.82
C GLY A 25 5.83 -0.96 -4.81
N ILE A 26 6.86 -1.81 -4.71
CA ILE A 26 8.01 -1.74 -5.62
C ILE A 26 7.61 -1.96 -7.08
N PHE A 27 6.71 -2.92 -7.35
CA PHE A 27 6.22 -3.17 -8.69
C PHE A 27 5.33 -2.04 -9.21
N MET A 28 4.53 -1.42 -8.33
CA MET A 28 3.70 -0.27 -8.69
C MET A 28 4.52 0.97 -9.02
N VAL A 29 5.52 1.27 -8.20
CA VAL A 29 6.37 2.45 -8.39
C VAL A 29 7.25 2.30 -9.64
N LEU A 30 7.80 1.11 -9.89
CA LEU A 30 8.57 0.83 -11.11
C LEU A 30 7.72 0.95 -12.38
N ARG A 31 6.45 0.56 -12.31
CA ARG A 31 5.47 0.73 -13.40
C ARG A 31 4.96 2.17 -13.56
N ARG A 32 5.46 3.12 -12.79
CA ARG A 32 4.99 4.50 -12.74
C ARG A 32 3.49 4.63 -12.46
N SER A 33 2.93 3.70 -11.74
CA SER A 33 1.49 3.60 -11.42
C SER A 33 1.22 3.65 -9.91
N SER A 34 1.98 4.45 -9.18
CA SER A 34 1.87 4.59 -7.72
C SER A 34 0.48 5.07 -7.25
N MET A 35 -0.25 5.79 -8.10
CA MET A 35 -1.62 6.23 -7.82
C MET A 35 -2.64 5.07 -7.73
N ILE A 36 -2.31 3.86 -8.24
CA ILE A 36 -3.16 2.68 -8.06
C ILE A 36 -3.38 2.39 -6.56
N GLY A 37 -2.33 2.55 -5.73
CA GLY A 37 -2.43 2.33 -4.28
C GLY A 37 -3.44 3.24 -3.61
N ASP A 38 -3.48 4.51 -3.99
CA ASP A 38 -4.44 5.48 -3.48
C ASP A 38 -5.87 5.15 -3.96
N THR A 39 -6.03 4.89 -5.23
CA THR A 39 -7.31 4.48 -5.83
C THR A 39 -7.88 3.23 -5.15
N MET A 40 -7.05 2.21 -4.93
CA MET A 40 -7.45 0.97 -4.26
C MET A 40 -7.79 1.18 -2.78
N SER A 41 -7.07 2.09 -2.10
CA SER A 41 -7.37 2.42 -0.71
C SER A 41 -8.75 3.08 -0.57
N HIS A 42 -9.09 4.01 -1.46
CA HIS A 42 -10.43 4.61 -1.51
C HIS A 42 -11.51 3.63 -1.96
N ALA A 43 -11.21 2.72 -2.89
CA ALA A 43 -12.12 1.63 -3.26
C ALA A 43 -12.42 0.71 -2.07
N SER A 44 -11.41 0.40 -1.26
CA SER A 44 -11.59 -0.39 -0.05
C SER A 44 -12.51 0.31 0.96
N LEU A 45 -12.41 1.63 1.12
CA LEU A 45 -13.32 2.39 1.97
C LEU A 45 -14.78 2.33 1.46
N ALA A 46 -14.98 2.46 0.14
CA ALA A 46 -16.31 2.29 -0.46
C ALA A 46 -16.86 0.89 -0.19
N GLY A 47 -16.02 -0.14 -0.31
CA GLY A 47 -16.40 -1.52 0.01
C GLY A 47 -16.76 -1.71 1.49
N ILE A 48 -16.01 -1.09 2.42
CA ILE A 48 -16.33 -1.10 3.85
C ILE A 48 -17.70 -0.50 4.10
N THR A 49 -17.99 0.67 3.51
CA THR A 49 -19.28 1.35 3.70
C THR A 49 -20.45 0.54 3.15
N LEU A 50 -20.26 -0.15 2.04
CA LEU A 50 -21.22 -1.13 1.51
C LEU A 50 -21.42 -2.31 2.45
N GLY A 51 -20.33 -2.89 2.97
CA GLY A 51 -20.39 -3.98 3.94
C GLY A 51 -21.16 -3.59 5.23
N LEU A 52 -20.91 -2.39 5.74
CA LEU A 52 -21.63 -1.85 6.90
C LEU A 52 -23.12 -1.62 6.60
N LEU A 53 -23.46 -1.13 5.42
CA LEU A 53 -24.84 -0.91 5.00
C LEU A 53 -25.62 -2.22 4.89
N THR A 54 -25.01 -3.26 4.33
CA THR A 54 -25.63 -4.59 4.14
C THR A 54 -25.57 -5.47 5.40
N ASN A 55 -25.04 -4.96 6.52
CA ASN A 55 -24.79 -5.70 7.76
C ASN A 55 -23.93 -6.97 7.53
N THR A 56 -23.04 -6.96 6.55
CA THR A 56 -22.06 -8.00 6.28
C THR A 56 -20.70 -7.65 6.88
N ASN A 57 -19.73 -8.55 6.79
CA ASN A 57 -18.38 -8.26 7.27
C ASN A 57 -17.74 -7.13 6.43
N PRO A 58 -17.37 -5.99 7.07
CA PRO A 58 -16.81 -4.83 6.37
C PRO A 58 -15.53 -5.13 5.58
N ILE A 59 -14.69 -6.04 6.09
CA ILE A 59 -13.44 -6.43 5.43
C ILE A 59 -13.72 -7.23 4.15
N LEU A 60 -14.74 -8.11 4.17
CA LEU A 60 -15.17 -8.82 2.96
C LEU A 60 -15.76 -7.85 1.92
N GLY A 61 -16.57 -6.89 2.36
CA GLY A 61 -17.09 -5.83 1.49
C GLY A 61 -15.95 -5.01 0.86
N ALA A 62 -14.95 -4.65 1.66
CA ALA A 62 -13.74 -3.98 1.19
C ALA A 62 -13.04 -4.80 0.11
N PHE A 63 -12.77 -6.08 0.38
CA PHE A 63 -12.06 -6.96 -0.55
C PHE A 63 -12.80 -7.11 -1.88
N ILE A 64 -14.09 -7.41 -1.83
CA ILE A 64 -14.91 -7.63 -3.03
C ILE A 64 -14.94 -6.37 -3.89
N PHE A 65 -15.24 -5.20 -3.29
CA PHE A 65 -15.35 -3.96 -4.05
C PHE A 65 -13.98 -3.53 -4.62
N THR A 66 -12.91 -3.65 -3.83
CA THR A 66 -11.55 -3.33 -4.30
C THR A 66 -11.09 -4.29 -5.40
N ALA A 67 -11.41 -5.58 -5.30
CA ALA A 67 -11.10 -6.56 -6.33
C ALA A 67 -11.84 -6.26 -7.66
N ILE A 68 -13.12 -5.86 -7.56
CA ILE A 68 -13.90 -5.42 -8.73
C ILE A 68 -13.27 -4.16 -9.35
N CYS A 69 -12.91 -3.16 -8.54
CA CYS A 69 -12.24 -1.96 -9.02
C CYS A 69 -10.89 -2.28 -9.67
N GLY A 70 -10.10 -3.17 -9.08
CA GLY A 70 -8.84 -3.64 -9.65
C GLY A 70 -9.01 -4.34 -10.98
N ALA A 71 -9.98 -5.25 -11.07
CA ALA A 71 -10.32 -5.91 -12.32
C ALA A 71 -10.81 -4.91 -13.39
N LEU A 72 -11.58 -3.90 -12.97
CA LEU A 72 -12.06 -2.84 -13.86
C LEU A 72 -10.91 -1.94 -14.36
N ILE A 73 -9.92 -1.64 -13.53
CA ILE A 73 -8.70 -0.92 -13.96
C ILE A 73 -8.00 -1.72 -15.07
N GLU A 74 -7.75 -3.01 -14.86
CA GLU A 74 -7.08 -3.85 -15.86
C GLU A 74 -7.93 -4.03 -17.12
N PHE A 75 -9.25 -4.11 -16.99
CA PHE A 75 -10.16 -4.16 -18.14
C PHE A 75 -10.12 -2.85 -18.96
N LEU A 76 -10.22 -1.69 -18.30
CA LEU A 76 -10.18 -0.39 -18.97
C LEU A 76 -8.82 -0.09 -19.59
N ARG A 77 -7.74 -0.63 -19.04
CA ARG A 77 -6.39 -0.50 -19.60
C ARG A 77 -6.28 -1.01 -21.04
N LYS A 78 -7.10 -1.98 -21.44
CA LYS A 78 -7.14 -2.48 -22.82
C LYS A 78 -7.72 -1.44 -23.80
N TYR A 79 -8.63 -0.61 -23.32
CA TYR A 79 -9.26 0.44 -24.15
C TYR A 79 -8.52 1.77 -24.11
N PHE A 80 -7.87 2.08 -23.00
CA PHE A 80 -7.17 3.35 -22.76
C PHE A 80 -5.70 3.12 -22.44
N SER A 81 -4.99 2.40 -23.32
CA SER A 81 -3.61 1.93 -23.08
C SER A 81 -2.60 3.02 -22.71
N HIS A 82 -2.82 4.27 -23.18
CA HIS A 82 -1.91 5.40 -22.92
C HIS A 82 -2.40 6.36 -21.83
N HIS A 83 -3.57 6.12 -21.22
CA HIS A 83 -4.21 7.05 -20.29
C HIS A 83 -4.54 6.40 -18.93
N LEU A 84 -3.55 5.73 -18.32
CA LEU A 84 -3.73 5.08 -17.04
C LEU A 84 -4.22 6.03 -15.95
N ASP A 85 -3.69 7.26 -15.91
CA ASP A 85 -4.08 8.28 -14.92
C ASP A 85 -5.57 8.66 -15.04
N LEU A 86 -6.11 8.67 -16.25
CA LEU A 86 -7.54 8.92 -16.48
C LEU A 86 -8.39 7.75 -15.94
N ILE A 87 -7.99 6.52 -16.18
CA ILE A 87 -8.66 5.33 -15.64
C ILE A 87 -8.67 5.40 -14.11
N LEU A 88 -7.52 5.68 -13.51
CA LEU A 88 -7.40 5.78 -12.06
C LEU A 88 -8.27 6.89 -11.48
N THR A 89 -8.34 8.04 -12.15
CA THR A 89 -9.22 9.15 -11.76
C THR A 89 -10.70 8.77 -11.80
N ILE A 90 -11.14 8.04 -12.82
CA ILE A 90 -12.52 7.55 -12.93
C ILE A 90 -12.86 6.62 -11.76
N ILE A 91 -12.01 5.62 -11.51
CA ILE A 91 -12.24 4.65 -10.45
C ILE A 91 -12.14 5.30 -9.06
N LEU A 92 -11.21 6.24 -8.87
CA LEU A 92 -11.09 7.02 -7.65
C LEU A 92 -12.35 7.83 -7.38
N SER A 93 -12.85 8.54 -8.38
CA SER A 93 -14.08 9.34 -8.27
C SER A 93 -15.30 8.48 -7.98
N LEU A 94 -15.41 7.33 -8.64
CA LEU A 94 -16.47 6.34 -8.35
C LEU A 94 -16.38 5.87 -6.89
N SER A 95 -15.19 5.54 -6.43
CA SER A 95 -14.95 5.01 -5.08
C SER A 95 -15.24 6.05 -4.00
N ILE A 96 -14.72 7.27 -4.16
CA ILE A 96 -14.96 8.37 -3.22
C ILE A 96 -16.44 8.76 -3.23
N GLY A 97 -17.04 8.88 -4.42
CA GLY A 97 -18.45 9.22 -4.57
C GLY A 97 -19.36 8.22 -3.88
N THR A 98 -19.12 6.92 -4.08
CA THR A 98 -19.90 5.86 -3.40
C THR A 98 -19.70 5.90 -1.88
N ALA A 99 -18.46 6.02 -1.40
CA ALA A 99 -18.17 6.09 0.03
C ALA A 99 -18.88 7.29 0.71
N ILE A 100 -18.71 8.49 0.16
CA ILE A 100 -19.31 9.72 0.73
C ILE A 100 -20.83 9.66 0.69
N THR A 101 -21.42 9.20 -0.42
CA THR A 101 -22.88 9.09 -0.55
C THR A 101 -23.47 8.14 0.49
N LEU A 102 -22.81 7.01 0.73
CA LEU A 102 -23.25 6.04 1.71
C LEU A 102 -23.07 6.55 3.15
N ILE A 103 -21.95 7.20 3.45
CA ILE A 103 -21.68 7.78 4.78
C ILE A 103 -22.70 8.89 5.07
N SER A 104 -22.95 9.78 4.12
CA SER A 104 -23.88 10.92 4.28
C SER A 104 -25.35 10.52 4.34
N SER A 105 -25.70 9.31 3.88
CA SER A 105 -27.07 8.80 3.96
C SER A 105 -27.62 8.61 5.38
N GLY A 106 -26.74 8.64 6.39
CA GLY A 106 -27.09 8.44 7.81
C GLY A 106 -27.58 7.03 8.17
N LYS A 107 -27.55 6.10 7.21
CA LYS A 107 -28.01 4.71 7.42
C LYS A 107 -26.95 3.80 8.04
N LEU A 108 -25.70 4.27 8.17
CA LEU A 108 -24.60 3.50 8.74
C LEU A 108 -24.71 3.45 10.26
N LYS A 109 -24.81 2.25 10.82
CA LYS A 109 -24.90 2.00 12.28
C LYS A 109 -23.55 2.12 12.99
N ALA A 110 -22.42 2.13 12.26
CA ALA A 110 -21.07 2.16 12.80
C ALA A 110 -20.30 3.40 12.35
N ASN A 111 -19.37 3.85 13.20
CA ASN A 111 -18.50 4.99 12.90
C ASN A 111 -17.50 4.63 11.78
N ALA A 112 -17.79 5.03 10.55
CA ALA A 112 -16.87 4.89 9.41
C ALA A 112 -15.52 5.60 9.64
N ASN A 113 -15.47 6.60 10.54
CA ASN A 113 -14.27 7.37 10.86
C ASN A 113 -13.08 6.51 11.33
N VAL A 114 -13.35 5.37 11.97
CA VAL A 114 -12.30 4.44 12.42
C VAL A 114 -11.47 3.93 11.23
N PHE A 115 -12.07 3.76 10.06
CA PHE A 115 -11.39 3.28 8.86
C PHE A 115 -10.61 4.37 8.11
N PHE A 116 -10.91 5.65 8.35
CA PHE A 116 -10.11 6.75 7.78
C PHE A 116 -8.73 6.84 8.44
N PHE A 117 -8.67 6.75 9.76
CA PHE A 117 -7.45 6.97 10.54
C PHE A 117 -6.77 5.67 10.95
N GLY A 118 -7.44 4.53 10.80
CA GLY A 118 -7.01 3.25 11.34
C GLY A 118 -7.13 3.18 12.86
N SER A 119 -7.11 1.98 13.40
CA SER A 119 -7.07 1.76 14.84
C SER A 119 -6.23 0.55 15.19
N ILE A 120 -5.02 0.79 15.63
CA ILE A 120 -4.10 -0.26 16.09
C ILE A 120 -4.63 -0.91 17.38
N LEU A 121 -5.42 -0.16 18.17
CA LEU A 121 -5.94 -0.63 19.46
C LEU A 121 -7.04 -1.71 19.31
N THR A 122 -7.65 -1.84 18.13
CA THR A 122 -8.77 -2.77 17.89
C THR A 122 -8.37 -4.07 17.21
N VAL A 123 -7.07 -4.38 17.18
CA VAL A 123 -6.53 -5.59 16.53
C VAL A 123 -6.82 -6.82 17.37
N ASN A 124 -7.64 -7.73 16.82
CA ASN A 124 -7.93 -9.03 17.40
C ASN A 124 -6.95 -10.11 16.89
N THR A 125 -6.87 -11.23 17.59
CA THR A 125 -6.08 -12.41 17.17
C THR A 125 -6.47 -12.91 15.78
N THR A 126 -7.75 -12.83 15.42
CA THR A 126 -8.24 -13.19 14.09
C THR A 126 -7.67 -12.27 13.00
N ASP A 127 -7.57 -10.97 13.29
CA ASP A 127 -6.95 -10.00 12.36
C ASP A 127 -5.45 -10.31 12.18
N MET A 128 -4.74 -10.64 13.27
CA MET A 128 -3.32 -11.02 13.21
C MET A 128 -3.07 -12.22 12.31
N ILE A 129 -3.86 -13.28 12.49
CA ILE A 129 -3.75 -14.50 11.67
C ILE A 129 -4.03 -14.19 10.20
N SER A 130 -5.08 -13.41 9.94
CA SER A 130 -5.45 -13.02 8.57
C SER A 130 -4.36 -12.21 7.88
N ILE A 131 -3.75 -11.25 8.58
CA ILE A 131 -2.65 -10.43 8.05
C ILE A 131 -1.40 -11.27 7.84
N ALA A 132 -1.04 -12.12 8.79
CA ALA A 132 0.12 -13.01 8.66
C ALA A 132 -0.04 -13.97 7.48
N ALA A 133 -1.21 -14.61 7.36
CA ALA A 133 -1.52 -15.51 6.26
C ALA A 133 -1.46 -14.80 4.90
N LEU A 134 -2.03 -13.58 4.82
CA LEU A 134 -1.98 -12.78 3.61
C LEU A 134 -0.56 -12.32 3.28
N THR A 135 0.21 -11.90 4.28
CA THR A 135 1.61 -11.50 4.07
C THR A 135 2.43 -12.66 3.50
N ILE A 136 2.28 -13.86 4.07
CA ILE A 136 2.95 -15.07 3.57
C ILE A 136 2.48 -15.39 2.13
N LEU A 137 1.17 -15.39 1.90
CA LEU A 137 0.61 -15.63 0.57
C LEU A 137 1.13 -14.62 -0.46
N SER A 138 1.17 -13.34 -0.10
CA SER A 138 1.65 -12.27 -0.97
C SER A 138 3.13 -12.43 -1.30
N VAL A 139 3.96 -12.69 -0.29
CA VAL A 139 5.40 -12.92 -0.49
C VAL A 139 5.64 -14.14 -1.37
N LEU A 140 4.92 -15.25 -1.14
CA LEU A 140 5.00 -16.44 -1.99
C LEU A 140 4.57 -16.15 -3.42
N THR A 141 3.44 -15.49 -3.63
CA THR A 141 2.96 -15.12 -4.96
C THR A 141 3.95 -14.23 -5.69
N LEU A 142 4.50 -13.22 -5.00
CA LEU A 142 5.51 -12.35 -5.56
C LEU A 142 6.83 -13.08 -5.85
N TYR A 143 7.20 -14.05 -5.03
CA TYR A 143 8.38 -14.90 -5.28
C TYR A 143 8.23 -15.74 -6.55
N PHE A 144 7.09 -16.41 -6.73
CA PHE A 144 6.83 -17.21 -7.93
C PHE A 144 6.67 -16.36 -9.20
N LEU A 145 6.05 -15.20 -9.09
CA LEU A 145 5.84 -14.29 -10.22
C LEU A 145 6.97 -13.26 -10.40
N TYR A 146 8.03 -13.34 -9.59
CA TYR A 146 9.10 -12.34 -9.54
C TYR A 146 9.66 -11.98 -10.92
N ASN A 147 10.09 -12.96 -11.70
CA ASN A 147 10.70 -12.73 -13.01
C ASN A 147 9.70 -12.11 -13.99
N SER A 148 8.47 -12.61 -14.00
CA SER A 148 7.40 -12.12 -14.88
C SER A 148 6.98 -10.69 -14.51
N LEU A 149 6.80 -10.41 -13.21
CA LEU A 149 6.46 -9.08 -12.73
C LEU A 149 7.59 -8.07 -12.97
N LEU A 150 8.84 -8.49 -12.80
CA LEU A 150 9.99 -7.65 -13.08
C LEU A 150 10.05 -7.31 -14.57
N TYR A 151 9.87 -8.29 -15.44
CA TYR A 151 9.87 -8.09 -16.89
C TYR A 151 8.74 -7.12 -17.31
N ILE A 152 7.52 -7.36 -16.83
CA ILE A 152 6.39 -6.47 -17.09
C ILE A 152 6.63 -5.05 -16.53
N ALA A 153 7.32 -4.93 -15.39
CA ALA A 153 7.58 -3.63 -14.77
C ALA A 153 8.58 -2.77 -15.55
N TYR A 154 9.52 -3.40 -16.26
CA TYR A 154 10.46 -2.68 -17.11
C TYR A 154 9.91 -2.39 -18.50
N ASP A 155 9.27 -3.36 -19.13
CA ASP A 155 8.72 -3.23 -20.48
C ASP A 155 7.56 -4.22 -20.68
N GLU A 156 6.34 -3.71 -20.64
CA GLU A 156 5.12 -4.53 -20.77
C GLU A 156 4.96 -5.05 -22.21
N GLU A 157 5.34 -4.26 -23.22
CA GLU A 157 5.23 -4.66 -24.64
C GLU A 157 6.24 -5.76 -24.97
N ALA A 158 7.48 -5.60 -24.52
CA ALA A 158 8.50 -6.62 -24.68
C ALA A 158 8.12 -7.93 -23.94
N ALA A 159 7.49 -7.84 -22.78
CA ALA A 159 7.00 -9.01 -22.05
C ALA A 159 5.91 -9.76 -22.84
N ARG A 160 5.01 -9.03 -23.54
CA ARG A 160 3.99 -9.62 -24.42
C ARG A 160 4.62 -10.36 -25.61
N VAL A 161 5.64 -9.76 -26.21
CA VAL A 161 6.39 -10.38 -27.31
C VAL A 161 7.13 -11.64 -26.87
N ALA A 162 7.61 -11.67 -25.63
CA ALA A 162 8.26 -12.83 -25.02
C ALA A 162 7.28 -13.91 -24.49
N ASP A 163 6.02 -13.88 -24.93
CA ASP A 163 4.97 -14.85 -24.58
C ASP A 163 4.61 -14.92 -23.09
N VAL A 164 4.92 -13.84 -22.35
CA VAL A 164 4.48 -13.71 -20.95
C VAL A 164 2.97 -13.39 -20.92
N LYS A 165 2.20 -14.12 -20.13
CA LYS A 165 0.76 -13.90 -19.97
C LYS A 165 0.47 -12.64 -19.13
N VAL A 166 0.79 -11.47 -19.69
CA VAL A 166 0.77 -10.18 -19.01
C VAL A 166 -0.59 -9.90 -18.36
N ASP A 167 -1.68 -10.06 -19.10
CA ASP A 167 -3.03 -9.79 -18.61
C ASP A 167 -3.37 -10.64 -17.38
N PHE A 168 -3.07 -11.95 -17.42
CA PHE A 168 -3.33 -12.87 -16.32
C PHE A 168 -2.53 -12.49 -15.06
N ILE A 169 -1.26 -12.13 -15.23
CA ILE A 169 -0.39 -11.71 -14.12
C ILE A 169 -0.89 -10.39 -13.52
N ASN A 170 -1.34 -9.45 -14.34
CA ASN A 170 -1.89 -8.19 -13.89
C ASN A 170 -3.18 -8.38 -13.08
N TYR A 171 -4.08 -9.27 -13.49
CA TYR A 171 -5.28 -9.61 -12.71
C TYR A 171 -4.92 -10.25 -11.36
N ILE A 172 -3.96 -11.19 -11.32
CA ILE A 172 -3.48 -11.78 -10.07
C ILE A 172 -2.92 -10.69 -9.16
N PHE A 173 -2.11 -9.81 -9.70
CA PHE A 173 -1.51 -8.71 -8.94
C PHE A 173 -2.57 -7.73 -8.40
N ALA A 174 -3.61 -7.42 -9.18
CA ALA A 174 -4.73 -6.58 -8.75
C ALA A 174 -5.54 -7.23 -7.61
N ILE A 175 -5.79 -8.54 -7.66
CA ILE A 175 -6.47 -9.28 -6.59
C ILE A 175 -5.59 -9.31 -5.32
N LEU A 176 -4.29 -9.54 -5.47
CA LEU A 176 -3.34 -9.54 -4.36
C LEU A 176 -3.31 -8.16 -3.66
N MET A 177 -3.30 -7.09 -4.44
CA MET A 177 -3.40 -5.71 -3.94
C MET A 177 -4.72 -5.48 -3.22
N ALA A 178 -5.85 -5.89 -3.80
CA ALA A 178 -7.15 -5.75 -3.18
C ALA A 178 -7.21 -6.44 -1.81
N ALA A 179 -6.65 -7.64 -1.69
CA ALA A 179 -6.56 -8.37 -0.44
C ALA A 179 -5.67 -7.64 0.57
N ALA A 180 -4.47 -7.20 0.15
CA ALA A 180 -3.53 -6.49 1.00
C ALA A 180 -4.11 -5.18 1.55
N VAL A 181 -4.71 -4.37 0.67
CA VAL A 181 -5.33 -3.09 1.03
C VAL A 181 -6.50 -3.30 1.98
N SER A 182 -7.40 -4.26 1.67
CA SER A 182 -8.62 -4.48 2.45
C SER A 182 -8.38 -4.93 3.90
N ILE A 183 -7.30 -5.66 4.14
CA ILE A 183 -6.94 -6.09 5.50
C ILE A 183 -6.16 -4.98 6.20
N SER A 184 -5.26 -4.30 5.51
CA SER A 184 -4.41 -3.26 6.10
C SER A 184 -5.18 -1.99 6.49
N ILE A 185 -6.29 -1.68 5.79
CA ILE A 185 -7.06 -0.45 6.02
C ILE A 185 -7.65 -0.34 7.44
N LYS A 186 -8.05 -1.45 8.06
CA LYS A 186 -8.57 -1.47 9.43
C LYS A 186 -7.54 -0.96 10.43
N ILE A 187 -6.26 -1.20 10.17
CA ILE A 187 -5.16 -0.96 11.10
C ILE A 187 -4.49 0.37 10.83
N VAL A 188 -4.12 0.60 9.58
CA VAL A 188 -3.35 1.79 9.16
C VAL A 188 -4.26 2.94 8.76
N GLY A 189 -5.46 2.64 8.28
CA GLY A 189 -6.38 3.62 7.73
C GLY A 189 -6.16 3.92 6.25
N VAL A 190 -7.23 4.41 5.59
CA VAL A 190 -7.23 4.67 4.15
C VAL A 190 -6.23 5.75 3.76
N LEU A 191 -6.14 6.82 4.55
CA LEU A 191 -5.33 8.00 4.24
C LEU A 191 -3.81 7.73 4.24
N VAL A 192 -3.39 6.68 4.92
CA VAL A 192 -1.97 6.39 5.17
C VAL A 192 -1.46 5.22 4.35
N LEU A 193 -2.38 4.35 3.96
CA LEU A 193 -2.01 3.10 3.31
C LEU A 193 -1.29 3.34 1.96
N SER A 194 -1.75 4.31 1.17
CA SER A 194 -1.09 4.71 -0.08
C SER A 194 0.34 5.23 0.18
N ALA A 195 0.53 6.01 1.24
CA ALA A 195 1.84 6.49 1.64
C ALA A 195 2.78 5.35 2.04
N MET A 196 2.29 4.35 2.77
CA MET A 196 3.07 3.17 3.18
C MET A 196 3.48 2.28 2.01
N ILE A 197 2.69 2.24 0.95
CA ILE A 197 3.01 1.49 -0.27
C ILE A 197 4.07 2.21 -1.09
N ALA A 198 3.97 3.53 -1.26
CA ALA A 198 4.78 4.29 -2.21
C ALA A 198 6.05 4.90 -1.60
N LEU A 199 5.97 5.56 -0.43
CA LEU A 199 7.09 6.37 0.10
C LEU A 199 8.33 5.57 0.50
N PRO A 200 8.24 4.41 1.17
CA PRO A 200 9.43 3.61 1.49
C PRO A 200 10.16 3.15 0.23
N VAL A 201 9.40 2.79 -0.82
CA VAL A 201 9.97 2.39 -2.11
C VAL A 201 10.61 3.58 -2.80
N ALA A 202 9.94 4.74 -2.84
CA ALA A 202 10.49 5.97 -3.40
C ALA A 202 11.80 6.36 -2.72
N SER A 203 11.89 6.21 -1.38
CA SER A 203 13.10 6.44 -0.60
C SER A 203 14.22 5.47 -0.98
N ALA A 204 13.91 4.19 -1.14
CA ALA A 204 14.86 3.16 -1.49
C ALA A 204 15.39 3.32 -2.92
N LEU A 205 14.56 3.75 -3.87
CA LEU A 205 14.96 4.03 -5.25
C LEU A 205 15.99 5.15 -5.35
N GLN A 206 16.00 6.12 -4.41
CA GLN A 206 17.01 7.18 -4.40
C GLN A 206 18.43 6.66 -4.13
N LEU A 207 18.58 5.44 -3.61
CA LEU A 207 19.88 4.80 -3.38
C LEU A 207 20.52 4.27 -4.67
N GLU A 208 19.78 4.23 -5.79
CA GLU A 208 20.24 3.82 -7.13
C GLU A 208 20.92 2.43 -7.14
N LYS A 209 20.36 1.49 -6.38
CA LYS A 209 20.88 0.11 -6.27
C LYS A 209 20.00 -0.86 -7.07
N GLY A 210 20.55 -2.07 -7.28
CA GLY A 210 19.80 -3.12 -7.95
C GLY A 210 18.49 -3.49 -7.24
N PHE A 211 17.55 -4.10 -7.97
CA PHE A 211 16.18 -4.38 -7.51
C PHE A 211 16.11 -5.03 -6.12
N ARG A 212 16.89 -6.10 -5.88
CA ARG A 212 16.88 -6.82 -4.59
C ARG A 212 17.28 -5.92 -3.43
N THR A 213 18.31 -5.11 -3.61
CA THR A 213 18.76 -4.16 -2.58
C THR A 213 17.73 -3.07 -2.36
N THR A 214 17.09 -2.56 -3.42
CA THR A 214 16.01 -1.59 -3.31
C THR A 214 14.82 -2.16 -2.55
N LEU A 215 14.43 -3.41 -2.81
CA LEU A 215 13.36 -4.09 -2.08
C LEU A 215 13.69 -4.21 -0.58
N LEU A 216 14.90 -4.68 -0.24
CA LEU A 216 15.32 -4.81 1.16
C LEU A 216 15.39 -3.45 1.88
N CYS A 217 15.91 -2.43 1.20
CA CYS A 217 15.93 -1.06 1.76
C CYS A 217 14.52 -0.50 1.94
N SER A 218 13.59 -0.76 1.01
CA SER A 218 12.21 -0.29 1.14
C SER A 218 11.50 -0.95 2.33
N ILE A 219 11.72 -2.24 2.56
CA ILE A 219 11.22 -2.95 3.74
C ILE A 219 11.82 -2.35 5.01
N ALA A 220 13.13 -2.09 5.03
CA ALA A 220 13.80 -1.48 6.18
C ALA A 220 13.26 -0.07 6.49
N PHE A 221 13.06 0.77 5.48
CA PHE A 221 12.47 2.11 5.65
C PHE A 221 11.02 2.05 6.11
N SER A 222 10.24 1.11 5.61
CA SER A 222 8.87 0.88 6.06
C SER A 222 8.82 0.46 7.53
N LEU A 223 9.68 -0.49 7.94
CA LEU A 223 9.81 -0.93 9.33
C LEU A 223 10.22 0.24 10.25
N LEU A 224 11.21 1.01 9.85
CA LEU A 224 11.64 2.21 10.62
C LEU A 224 10.51 3.21 10.76
N ALA A 225 9.78 3.52 9.68
CA ALA A 225 8.65 4.43 9.71
C ALA A 225 7.56 3.95 10.68
N MET A 226 7.21 2.66 10.62
CA MET A 226 6.19 2.07 11.49
C MET A 226 6.62 2.06 12.96
N VAL A 227 7.84 1.62 13.26
CA VAL A 227 8.34 1.57 14.64
C VAL A 227 8.39 2.96 15.25
N ILE A 228 8.99 3.94 14.56
CA ILE A 228 9.04 5.33 15.03
C ILE A 228 7.64 5.87 15.26
N SER A 229 6.70 5.54 14.38
CA SER A 229 5.33 6.03 14.45
C SER A 229 4.54 5.42 15.59
N LEU A 230 4.73 4.14 15.88
CA LEU A 230 4.11 3.49 17.03
C LEU A 230 4.59 4.11 18.35
N PHE A 231 5.89 4.35 18.47
CA PHE A 231 6.45 5.03 19.64
C PHE A 231 5.95 6.48 19.73
N GLY A 232 6.02 7.24 18.64
CA GLY A 232 5.58 8.63 18.60
C GLY A 232 4.09 8.79 18.91
N SER A 233 3.25 7.94 18.32
CA SER A 233 1.81 7.89 18.58
C SER A 233 1.49 7.64 20.06
N TYR A 234 2.21 6.71 20.68
CA TYR A 234 2.02 6.38 22.09
C TYR A 234 2.39 7.55 23.03
N TYR A 235 3.52 8.21 22.80
CA TYR A 235 3.97 9.30 23.67
C TYR A 235 3.24 10.62 23.43
N LEU A 236 2.85 10.91 22.20
CA LEU A 236 2.20 12.16 21.81
C LEU A 236 0.66 12.06 21.81
N ASN A 237 0.08 10.87 22.07
CA ASN A 237 -1.36 10.62 22.02
C ASN A 237 -2.03 11.09 20.71
N VAL A 238 -1.36 10.85 19.56
CA VAL A 238 -1.87 11.16 18.23
C VAL A 238 -2.22 9.90 17.45
N ALA A 239 -3.04 10.02 16.41
CA ALA A 239 -3.40 8.89 15.56
C ALA A 239 -2.16 8.28 14.90
N PRO A 240 -1.91 6.96 15.06
CA PRO A 240 -0.69 6.31 14.59
C PRO A 240 -0.54 6.41 13.06
N GLY A 241 -1.64 6.31 12.32
CA GLY A 241 -1.62 6.40 10.88
C GLY A 241 -1.04 7.71 10.35
N GLY A 242 -1.54 8.86 10.84
CA GLY A 242 -1.01 10.17 10.42
C GLY A 242 0.49 10.32 10.73
N PHE A 243 0.95 9.77 11.86
CA PHE A 243 2.36 9.82 12.23
C PHE A 243 3.22 8.94 11.32
N VAL A 244 2.71 7.80 10.85
CA VAL A 244 3.39 6.92 9.87
C VAL A 244 3.65 7.67 8.56
N SER A 245 2.69 8.41 8.03
CA SER A 245 2.88 9.15 6.78
C SER A 245 3.93 10.27 6.95
N LEU A 246 3.89 11.02 8.05
CA LEU A 246 4.87 12.06 8.34
C LEU A 246 6.30 11.50 8.49
N THR A 247 6.46 10.39 9.21
CA THR A 247 7.77 9.74 9.36
C THR A 247 8.28 9.16 8.04
N SER A 248 7.41 8.62 7.20
CA SER A 248 7.80 8.13 5.87
C SER A 248 8.29 9.26 4.96
N VAL A 249 7.62 10.42 4.99
CA VAL A 249 8.08 11.62 4.28
C VAL A 249 9.41 12.13 4.86
N ALA A 250 9.56 12.17 6.18
CA ALA A 250 10.81 12.59 6.83
C ALA A 250 11.97 11.67 6.41
N ILE A 251 11.77 10.35 6.36
CA ILE A 251 12.78 9.40 5.88
C ILE A 251 13.17 9.71 4.43
N LEU A 252 12.20 9.95 3.55
CA LEU A 252 12.45 10.32 2.15
C LEU A 252 13.30 11.59 2.06
N LEU A 253 12.95 12.64 2.80
CA LEU A 253 13.70 13.90 2.80
C LEU A 253 15.13 13.70 3.30
N VAL A 254 15.34 12.94 4.38
CA VAL A 254 16.68 12.60 4.90
C VAL A 254 17.51 11.87 3.84
N VAL A 255 16.93 10.88 3.16
CA VAL A 255 17.61 10.12 2.09
C VAL A 255 18.01 11.06 0.94
N LEU A 256 17.12 11.97 0.52
CA LEU A 256 17.42 12.97 -0.53
C LEU A 256 18.55 13.92 -0.13
N VAL A 257 18.55 14.42 1.10
CA VAL A 257 19.61 15.29 1.62
C VAL A 257 20.95 14.55 1.63
N ILE A 258 20.99 13.33 2.13
CA ILE A 258 22.21 12.50 2.15
C ILE A 258 22.73 12.25 0.72
N LYS A 259 21.83 11.94 -0.23
CA LYS A 259 22.17 11.74 -1.64
C LYS A 259 22.80 13.01 -2.23
N ASN A 260 22.19 14.17 -1.99
CA ASN A 260 22.66 15.44 -2.53
C ASN A 260 24.04 15.82 -1.97
N ILE A 261 24.26 15.65 -0.66
CA ILE A 261 25.55 15.89 0.00
C ILE A 261 26.63 14.97 -0.62
N ARG A 262 26.34 13.67 -0.80
CA ARG A 262 27.29 12.73 -1.43
C ARG A 262 27.65 13.14 -2.85
N THR A 263 26.69 13.62 -3.62
CA THR A 263 26.90 14.06 -5.00
C THR A 263 27.80 15.30 -5.05
N ILE A 264 27.58 16.26 -4.15
CA ILE A 264 28.41 17.48 -4.02
C ILE A 264 29.86 17.11 -3.63
N LEU A 265 30.01 16.25 -2.63
CA LEU A 265 31.34 15.80 -2.18
C LEU A 265 32.12 15.07 -3.29
N ARG A 266 31.45 14.20 -4.06
CA ARG A 266 32.08 13.55 -5.22
C ARG A 266 32.53 14.56 -6.28
N ARG A 267 31.69 15.55 -6.62
CA ARG A 267 32.08 16.60 -7.60
C ARG A 267 33.30 17.39 -7.14
N MET A 268 33.42 17.71 -5.85
CA MET A 268 34.59 18.40 -5.30
C MET A 268 35.88 17.57 -5.33
N GLN A 269 35.76 16.23 -5.24
CA GLN A 269 36.93 15.33 -5.35
C GLN A 269 37.45 15.19 -6.80
N PHE A 270 36.57 15.29 -7.81
CA PHE A 270 36.98 15.23 -9.22
C PHE A 270 37.42 16.59 -9.81
N SER A 271 37.25 17.68 -9.04
CA SER A 271 37.71 19.04 -9.41
C SER A 271 39.12 19.37 -8.90
N LYS A 272 39.75 18.45 -8.19
CA LYS A 272 41.19 18.50 -7.82
C LYS A 272 41.99 17.52 -8.68
#